data_d9a02039b4c36de1e87f80ae58105eb6
#
_entry.id   d9a02039b4c36de1e87f80ae58105eb6
#
_cell.length_a   1.000
_cell.length_b   1.000
_cell.length_c   1.000
_cell.angle_alpha   90.00
_cell.angle_beta   90.00
_cell.angle_gamma   90.00
#
_symmetry.space_group_name_H-M   'P 1'
#
loop_
_entity.id
_entity.type
_entity.pdbx_description
1 polymer ?
#
loop_
_entity_poly.entity_id
_entity_poly.type
_entity_poly.pdbx_seq_one_letter_code
_entity_poly.pdbx_strand_id
1 'polypeptide(L)'
;MLFYGVGALPALAGDAGAGASVFKQECAECHTTKQGHNKKGPSLFGIVGRHAGSIADYSYSDALKNADWAWTEDKLHWYLSQPAKKANPGTKMKYSGLDDAGQLDDLIAYLQSNH
;
A
#
# COMPACT_ATOMS: atom_id res chain seq x y z
N MET A 1 -32.15 -15.27 11.64
CA MET A 1 -31.94 -14.90 11.30
C MET A 1 -31.38 -14.20 10.77
N LEU A 2 -30.92 -14.32 10.54
CA LEU A 2 -30.45 -13.77 10.05
C LEU A 2 -29.75 -13.06 9.60
N PHE A 3 -29.38 -12.95 9.64
CA PHE A 3 -28.79 -12.34 9.30
C PHE A 3 -28.24 -11.93 8.60
N TYR A 4 -28.03 -11.95 8.45
CA TYR A 4 -27.73 -11.69 7.80
C TYR A 4 -27.37 -10.99 7.15
N GLY A 5 -27.26 -11.11 7.03
CA GLY A 5 -26.86 -10.61 6.10
C GLY A 5 -26.21 -9.39 6.13
N VAL A 6 -26.49 -9.28 6.60
CA VAL A 6 -26.06 -8.34 6.86
C VAL A 6 -24.86 -7.96 6.64
N GLY A 7 -24.55 -7.35 6.78
CA GLY A 7 -23.46 -6.90 6.68
C GLY A 7 -22.65 -7.15 5.66
N ALA A 8 -22.96 -7.46 4.94
CA ALA A 8 -22.39 -8.00 3.84
C ALA A 8 -21.12 -7.41 3.29
N LEU A 9 -20.46 -6.53 3.97
CA LEU A 9 -19.16 -6.07 3.53
C LEU A 9 -18.17 -7.20 3.70
N PRO A 10 -17.41 -7.53 2.64
CA PRO A 10 -16.36 -8.53 2.79
C PRO A 10 -15.33 -8.05 3.78
N ALA A 11 -14.95 -8.91 4.68
CA ALA A 11 -13.86 -8.65 5.58
C ALA A 11 -12.55 -8.62 4.78
N LEU A 12 -11.62 -7.78 5.17
CA LEU A 12 -10.29 -7.84 4.64
C LEU A 12 -9.65 -9.17 5.05
N ALA A 13 -8.82 -9.74 4.17
CA ALA A 13 -8.20 -11.03 4.44
C ALA A 13 -7.17 -10.96 5.56
N GLY A 14 -6.61 -9.78 5.83
CA GLY A 14 -5.53 -9.63 6.77
C GLY A 14 -5.92 -8.98 8.08
N ASP A 15 -4.98 -8.97 9.01
CA ASP A 15 -5.09 -8.38 10.33
C ASP A 15 -4.28 -7.08 10.37
N ALA A 16 -4.95 -5.94 10.57
CA ALA A 16 -4.29 -4.64 10.59
C ALA A 16 -3.25 -4.52 11.72
N GLY A 17 -3.51 -5.15 12.87
CA GLY A 17 -2.53 -5.13 13.97
C GLY A 17 -1.24 -5.82 13.60
N ALA A 18 -1.33 -7.00 13.00
CA ALA A 18 -0.14 -7.70 12.50
C ALA A 18 0.48 -6.92 11.34
N GLY A 19 -0.33 -6.27 10.53
CA GLY A 19 0.14 -5.45 9.41
C GLY A 19 0.97 -4.26 9.85
N ALA A 20 0.67 -3.69 11.01
CA ALA A 20 1.48 -2.60 11.57
C ALA A 20 2.92 -3.05 11.78
N SER A 21 3.13 -4.29 12.25
CA SER A 21 4.46 -4.85 12.43
C SER A 21 5.15 -5.10 11.10
N VAL A 22 4.41 -5.58 10.11
CA VAL A 22 4.95 -5.77 8.76
C VAL A 22 5.38 -4.43 8.17
N PHE A 23 4.54 -3.40 8.32
CA PHE A 23 4.88 -2.06 7.85
C PHE A 23 6.18 -1.57 8.47
N LYS A 24 6.32 -1.75 9.78
CA LYS A 24 7.50 -1.31 10.50
C LYS A 24 8.77 -1.97 9.96
N GLN A 25 8.69 -3.26 9.65
CA GLN A 25 9.83 -4.00 9.12
C GLN A 25 10.14 -3.68 7.66
N GLU A 26 9.09 -3.54 6.84
CA GLU A 26 9.25 -3.51 5.38
C GLU A 26 9.20 -2.11 4.79
N CYS A 27 8.51 -1.19 5.41
CA CYS A 27 8.15 0.08 4.77
C CYS A 27 8.61 1.32 5.53
N ALA A 28 8.75 1.24 6.84
CA ALA A 28 8.92 2.42 7.68
C ALA A 28 10.23 3.15 7.49
N GLU A 29 11.22 2.52 6.90
CA GLU A 29 12.48 3.21 6.59
C GLU A 29 12.24 4.33 5.58
N CYS A 30 11.32 4.13 4.66
CA CYS A 30 11.09 5.06 3.56
C CYS A 30 9.73 5.76 3.60
N HIS A 31 8.78 5.23 4.35
CA HIS A 31 7.40 5.72 4.34
C HIS A 31 6.87 5.94 5.75
N THR A 32 5.85 6.80 5.85
CA THR A 32 5.02 6.92 7.04
C THR A 32 3.57 6.68 6.66
N THR A 33 2.71 6.49 7.67
CA THR A 33 1.27 6.49 7.47
C THR A 33 0.62 7.77 8.00
N LYS A 34 1.42 8.80 8.30
CA LYS A 34 0.91 10.08 8.78
C LYS A 34 0.61 11.00 7.63
N GLN A 35 -0.56 11.61 7.65
CA GLN A 35 -0.95 12.56 6.62
C GLN A 35 0.04 13.71 6.56
N GLY A 36 0.49 14.04 5.35
CA GLY A 36 1.41 15.15 5.13
C GLY A 36 2.86 14.91 5.52
N HIS A 37 3.22 13.70 5.94
CA HIS A 37 4.58 13.39 6.39
C HIS A 37 5.27 12.46 5.40
N ASN A 38 5.98 13.04 4.44
CA ASN A 38 6.79 12.27 3.50
C ASN A 38 8.16 11.99 4.11
N LYS A 39 8.79 10.91 3.65
CA LYS A 39 10.18 10.57 3.96
C LYS A 39 10.92 10.39 2.64
N LYS A 40 11.72 9.33 2.51
CA LYS A 40 12.31 8.97 1.22
C LYS A 40 11.24 8.68 0.18
N GLY A 41 10.13 8.06 0.62
CA GLY A 41 8.95 7.87 -0.19
C GLY A 41 7.80 8.75 0.30
N PRO A 42 6.72 8.82 -0.47
CA PRO A 42 5.56 9.62 -0.07
C PRO A 42 4.82 8.99 1.09
N SER A 43 4.09 9.83 1.84
CA SER A 43 3.19 9.33 2.88
C SER A 43 2.22 8.32 2.29
N LEU A 44 1.98 7.23 3.01
CA LEU A 44 1.01 6.21 2.62
C LEU A 44 -0.35 6.40 3.28
N PHE A 45 -0.56 7.53 3.97
CA PHE A 45 -1.88 7.84 4.52
C PHE A 45 -2.90 7.89 3.39
N GLY A 46 -3.99 7.14 3.54
CA GLY A 46 -5.03 7.08 2.51
C GLY A 46 -4.61 6.46 1.19
N ILE A 47 -3.57 5.61 1.20
CA ILE A 47 -3.03 5.04 -0.05
C ILE A 47 -4.04 4.15 -0.77
N VAL A 48 -4.85 3.40 -0.01
CA VAL A 48 -5.82 2.49 -0.63
C VAL A 48 -6.90 3.31 -1.34
N GLY A 49 -6.98 3.16 -2.64
CA GLY A 49 -7.89 3.93 -3.49
C GLY A 49 -7.32 5.21 -4.06
N ARG A 50 -6.13 5.62 -3.63
CA ARG A 50 -5.50 6.85 -4.11
C ARG A 50 -4.87 6.64 -5.48
N HIS A 51 -4.99 7.64 -6.35
CA HIS A 51 -4.34 7.57 -7.66
C HIS A 51 -2.82 7.59 -7.49
N ALA A 52 -2.13 6.77 -8.26
CA ALA A 52 -0.67 6.70 -8.20
C ALA A 52 -0.08 8.07 -8.55
N GLY A 53 1.00 8.44 -7.84
CA GLY A 53 1.71 9.67 -8.13
C GLY A 53 0.97 10.95 -7.83
N SER A 54 -0.01 10.93 -6.92
CA SER A 54 -0.94 12.05 -6.75
C SER A 54 -0.65 13.00 -5.59
N ILE A 55 0.33 12.70 -4.72
CA ILE A 55 0.66 13.62 -3.64
C ILE A 55 1.43 14.82 -4.22
N ALA A 56 0.89 16.03 -3.97
CA ALA A 56 1.38 17.24 -4.63
C ALA A 56 2.78 17.64 -4.18
N ASP A 57 3.14 17.39 -2.93
CA ASP A 57 4.41 17.84 -2.35
C ASP A 57 5.47 16.75 -2.30
N TYR A 58 5.36 15.75 -3.16
CA TYR A 58 6.37 14.72 -3.28
C TYR A 58 6.89 14.63 -4.72
N SER A 59 8.21 14.48 -4.86
CA SER A 59 8.87 14.33 -6.17
C SER A 59 8.89 12.88 -6.60
N TYR A 60 7.89 12.47 -7.34
CA TYR A 60 7.82 11.12 -7.87
C TYR A 60 8.80 10.90 -9.03
N SER A 61 9.17 9.63 -9.24
CA SER A 61 9.80 9.24 -10.50
C SER A 61 8.81 9.46 -11.64
N ASP A 62 9.32 9.63 -12.86
CA ASP A 62 8.44 9.72 -14.02
C ASP A 62 7.57 8.48 -14.16
N ALA A 63 8.12 7.32 -13.80
CA ALA A 63 7.38 6.07 -13.86
C ALA A 63 6.12 6.10 -13.00
N LEU A 64 6.18 6.68 -11.79
CA LEU A 64 5.01 6.79 -10.93
C LEU A 64 4.15 8.00 -11.27
N LYS A 65 4.79 9.11 -11.67
CA LYS A 65 4.05 10.30 -12.08
C LYS A 65 3.13 9.99 -13.25
N ASN A 66 3.59 9.15 -14.17
CA ASN A 66 2.85 8.79 -15.38
C ASN A 66 2.04 7.51 -15.24
N ALA A 67 2.05 6.89 -14.05
CA ALA A 67 1.29 5.68 -13.82
C ALA A 67 -0.22 5.99 -13.89
N ASP A 68 -0.94 5.14 -14.60
CA ASP A 68 -2.35 5.36 -14.91
C ASP A 68 -3.21 4.37 -14.14
N TRP A 69 -3.06 4.34 -12.82
CA TRP A 69 -3.87 3.45 -11.98
C TRP A 69 -4.08 4.05 -10.59
N ALA A 70 -5.13 3.55 -9.92
CA ALA A 70 -5.34 3.80 -8.50
C ALA A 70 -4.79 2.63 -7.71
N TRP A 71 -4.39 2.90 -6.47
CA TRP A 71 -3.88 1.86 -5.57
C TRP A 71 -5.03 1.10 -4.92
N THR A 72 -5.72 0.28 -5.72
CA THR A 72 -6.71 -0.66 -5.19
C THR A 72 -5.99 -1.74 -4.39
N GLU A 73 -6.73 -2.52 -3.60
CA GLU A 73 -6.15 -3.65 -2.88
C GLU A 73 -5.47 -4.62 -3.84
N ASP A 74 -6.11 -4.92 -4.96
CA ASP A 74 -5.53 -5.83 -5.97
C ASP A 74 -4.24 -5.27 -6.54
N LYS A 75 -4.22 -3.97 -6.82
CA LYS A 75 -3.03 -3.32 -7.38
C LYS A 75 -1.89 -3.33 -6.37
N LEU A 76 -2.20 -3.09 -5.10
CA LEU A 76 -1.20 -3.16 -4.03
C LEU A 76 -0.65 -4.56 -3.89
N HIS A 77 -1.49 -5.60 -3.96
CA HIS A 77 -1.03 -6.99 -3.96
C HIS A 77 -0.06 -7.24 -5.10
N TRP A 78 -0.45 -6.87 -6.30
CA TRP A 78 0.38 -7.05 -7.48
C TRP A 78 1.72 -6.32 -7.34
N TYR A 79 1.67 -5.06 -6.89
CA TYR A 79 2.86 -4.22 -6.83
C TYR A 79 3.82 -4.68 -5.74
N LEU A 80 3.31 -5.00 -4.57
CA LEU A 80 4.14 -5.30 -3.40
C LEU A 80 4.63 -6.73 -3.36
N SER A 81 4.07 -7.62 -4.17
CA SER A 81 4.49 -9.04 -4.20
C SER A 81 5.69 -9.29 -5.10
N GLN A 82 6.27 -8.26 -5.69
CA GLN A 82 7.36 -8.39 -6.65
C GLN A 82 8.31 -7.21 -6.51
N PRO A 83 9.52 -7.29 -7.07
CA PRO A 83 10.43 -6.14 -7.04
C PRO A 83 9.77 -4.92 -7.66
N ALA A 84 9.89 -3.78 -6.98
CA ALA A 84 9.27 -2.54 -7.46
C ALA A 84 9.77 -2.18 -8.86
N LYS A 85 11.05 -2.38 -9.14
CA LYS A 85 11.62 -2.08 -10.46
C LYS A 85 11.04 -2.94 -11.58
N LYS A 86 10.51 -4.11 -11.23
CA LYS A 86 9.86 -5.00 -12.20
C LYS A 86 8.41 -4.57 -12.41
N ALA A 87 7.73 -4.23 -11.32
CA ALA A 87 6.34 -3.78 -11.39
C ALA A 87 6.23 -2.42 -12.08
N ASN A 88 7.21 -1.56 -11.88
CA ASN A 88 7.18 -0.19 -12.40
C ASN A 88 8.60 0.24 -12.81
N PRO A 89 9.06 -0.18 -14.00
CA PRO A 89 10.40 0.16 -14.44
C PRO A 89 10.64 1.67 -14.40
N GLY A 90 11.81 2.06 -13.86
CA GLY A 90 12.15 3.46 -13.70
C GLY A 90 11.75 4.06 -12.35
N THR A 91 11.09 3.29 -11.50
CA THR A 91 10.73 3.76 -10.16
C THR A 91 11.96 4.04 -9.31
N LYS A 92 11.84 5.03 -8.43
CA LYS A 92 12.86 5.30 -7.41
C LYS A 92 12.76 4.35 -6.22
N MET A 93 11.66 3.65 -6.08
CA MET A 93 11.42 2.75 -4.96
C MET A 93 12.29 1.51 -5.09
N LYS A 94 13.05 1.23 -4.03
CA LYS A 94 13.98 0.10 -4.03
C LYS A 94 13.45 -0.98 -3.09
N TYR A 95 12.42 -1.65 -3.50
CA TYR A 95 11.79 -2.69 -2.70
C TYR A 95 11.83 -4.00 -3.48
N SER A 96 12.27 -5.06 -2.81
CA SER A 96 12.44 -6.36 -3.47
C SER A 96 11.16 -7.19 -3.53
N GLY A 97 10.11 -6.76 -2.83
CA GLY A 97 8.86 -7.48 -2.82
C GLY A 97 8.67 -8.30 -1.55
N LEU A 98 7.42 -8.55 -1.19
CA LEU A 98 7.02 -9.34 -0.05
C LEU A 98 6.30 -10.58 -0.57
N ASP A 99 6.94 -11.73 -0.47
CA ASP A 99 6.41 -12.96 -1.07
C ASP A 99 5.59 -13.82 -0.11
N ASP A 100 5.48 -13.44 1.15
CA ASP A 100 4.59 -14.10 2.10
C ASP A 100 3.19 -13.52 1.96
N ALA A 101 2.27 -14.30 1.42
CA ALA A 101 0.92 -13.82 1.13
C ALA A 101 0.15 -13.40 2.39
N GLY A 102 0.36 -14.09 3.50
CA GLY A 102 -0.28 -13.73 4.76
C GLY A 102 0.20 -12.39 5.29
N GLN A 103 1.49 -12.15 5.25
CA GLN A 103 2.04 -10.86 5.68
C GLN A 103 1.60 -9.75 4.75
N LEU A 104 1.50 -10.01 3.46
CA LEU A 104 1.05 -9.01 2.51
C LEU A 104 -0.42 -8.64 2.75
N ASP A 105 -1.27 -9.63 3.03
CA ASP A 105 -2.66 -9.36 3.39
C ASP A 105 -2.74 -8.50 4.66
N ASP A 106 -1.93 -8.82 5.66
CA ASP A 106 -1.89 -8.05 6.91
C ASP A 106 -1.44 -6.62 6.66
N LEU A 107 -0.42 -6.44 5.84
CA LEU A 107 0.09 -5.11 5.49
C LEU A 107 -0.98 -4.28 4.80
N ILE A 108 -1.69 -4.84 3.85
CA ILE A 108 -2.73 -4.12 3.12
C ILE A 108 -3.87 -3.76 4.05
N ALA A 109 -4.25 -4.66 4.97
CA ALA A 109 -5.26 -4.34 5.98
C ALA A 109 -4.83 -3.15 6.85
N TYR A 110 -3.57 -3.11 7.23
CA TYR A 110 -3.04 -1.97 7.99
C TYR A 110 -3.09 -0.68 7.17
N LEU A 111 -2.66 -0.73 5.91
CA LEU A 111 -2.73 0.45 5.05
C LEU A 111 -4.17 0.93 4.87
N GLN A 112 -5.11 0.00 4.72
CA GLN A 112 -6.53 0.33 4.61
C GLN A 112 -7.03 1.06 5.85
N SER A 113 -6.49 0.76 7.02
CA SER A 113 -6.93 1.37 8.27
C SER A 113 -6.43 2.80 8.47
N ASN A 114 -5.49 3.26 7.65
CA ASN A 114 -4.88 4.58 7.79
C ASN A 114 -5.42 5.53 6.72
N HIS A 115 -6.57 6.12 7.02
CA HIS A 115 -7.21 7.04 6.10
C HIS A 115 -8.01 8.11 6.84
#